data_f46a2a8b8c3ed529ad50f520491a4237
#
_entry.id   f46a2a8b8c3ed529ad50f520491a4237
#
_cell.length_a   1.000
_cell.length_b   1.000
_cell.length_c   1.000
_cell.angle_alpha   90.00
_cell.angle_beta   90.00
_cell.angle_gamma   90.00
#
_symmetry.space_group_name_H-M   'P 1'
#
loop_
_entity.id
_entity.type
_entity.pdbx_description
1 polymer ?
#
loop_
_entity_poly.entity_id
_entity_poly.type
_entity_poly.pdbx_seq_one_letter_code
_entity_poly.pdbx_strand_id
1 'polypeptide(L)'
;MPGAEWSTAAEQRFDVNLSILFTELPLLERPAAAAAAGFTAVELWWPWADSPTPERSELDGLHKAIEDAGVRLTGLNFYAGQLPGPDRGALSVPGEESERFRANVEVAAGFAESLGCTALNALYGNRVDGVDPAEQDALALENLALAARAAHRIGAILLVEALNRPESPRYPLVSAPAAVQVVDQVNAATGLGNARFLMDLYHLSRNGEDLPAVIERYAARTGHVQIADNPGRGAPGTGSLPLADLLGRLRKAGYAGWVGLEYKPGDRPSAEAFDWLPAEARAPR
;
A
#
# COMPACT_ATOMS: atom_id res chain seq x y z
N MET A 1 19.21 -10.98 21.65
CA MET A 1 19.80 -9.95 20.75
C MET A 1 18.90 -9.85 19.52
N PRO A 2 17.99 -8.87 19.43
CA PRO A 2 17.06 -8.76 18.31
C PRO A 2 17.70 -8.39 16.96
N GLY A 3 18.97 -8.07 16.90
CA GLY A 3 19.61 -7.53 15.69
C GLY A 3 20.23 -8.53 14.72
N ALA A 4 20.43 -9.79 15.10
CA ALA A 4 21.14 -10.75 14.24
C ALA A 4 20.27 -11.28 13.07
N GLU A 5 18.97 -11.37 13.26
CA GLU A 5 18.03 -11.85 12.23
C GLU A 5 17.83 -10.84 11.10
N TRP A 6 18.04 -9.55 11.39
CA TRP A 6 17.85 -8.43 10.45
C TRP A 6 19.18 -7.98 9.80
N SER A 7 20.30 -8.65 10.05
CA SER A 7 21.60 -8.31 9.43
C SER A 7 21.58 -8.43 7.89
N THR A 8 20.69 -9.27 7.34
CA THR A 8 20.45 -9.40 5.91
C THR A 8 19.43 -8.38 5.37
N ALA A 9 18.76 -7.63 6.25
CA ALA A 9 17.82 -6.57 5.86
C ALA A 9 18.52 -5.34 5.28
N ALA A 10 19.83 -5.19 5.44
CA ALA A 10 20.61 -4.09 4.86
C ALA A 10 20.56 -4.03 3.31
N GLU A 11 20.08 -5.09 2.66
CA GLU A 11 19.85 -5.14 1.21
C GLU A 11 18.38 -4.90 0.82
N GLN A 12 17.47 -4.82 1.80
CA GLN A 12 16.05 -4.54 1.58
C GLN A 12 15.80 -3.04 1.64
N ARG A 13 14.92 -2.55 0.76
CA ARG A 13 14.48 -1.15 0.77
C ARG A 13 13.19 -1.05 1.55
N PHE A 14 13.19 -0.22 2.60
CA PHE A 14 12.00 0.03 3.42
C PHE A 14 11.46 1.43 3.18
N ASP A 15 10.15 1.57 3.12
CA ASP A 15 9.44 2.82 3.21
C ASP A 15 8.44 2.81 4.37
N VAL A 16 8.03 4.00 4.81
CA VAL A 16 7.15 4.16 5.97
C VAL A 16 5.78 4.61 5.50
N ASN A 17 4.75 3.87 5.89
CA ASN A 17 3.38 4.30 5.64
C ASN A 17 2.97 5.40 6.64
N LEU A 18 2.90 6.64 6.14
CA LEU A 18 2.58 7.82 6.95
C LEU A 18 1.08 7.92 7.30
N SER A 19 0.25 7.01 6.79
CA SER A 19 -1.17 6.96 7.13
C SER A 19 -1.45 6.09 8.35
N ILE A 20 -0.48 5.31 8.82
CA ILE A 20 -0.59 4.47 10.02
C ILE A 20 0.52 4.74 11.04
N LEU A 21 1.68 5.21 10.58
CA LEU A 21 2.80 5.65 11.42
C LEU A 21 2.89 7.17 11.40
N PHE A 22 3.41 7.76 12.48
CA PHE A 22 3.48 9.21 12.71
C PHE A 22 2.12 9.92 12.72
N THR A 23 1.03 9.18 12.95
CA THR A 23 -0.32 9.76 12.98
C THR A 23 -0.59 10.62 14.21
N GLU A 24 0.30 10.59 15.19
CA GLU A 24 0.34 11.52 16.32
C GLU A 24 0.72 12.95 15.90
N LEU A 25 1.25 13.13 14.69
CA LEU A 25 1.63 14.41 14.12
C LEU A 25 0.64 14.86 13.02
N PRO A 26 0.52 16.19 12.80
CA PRO A 26 -0.16 16.70 11.60
C PRO A 26 0.43 16.16 10.32
N LEU A 27 -0.39 15.97 9.29
CA LEU A 27 0.02 15.34 8.01
C LEU A 27 1.31 15.92 7.43
N LEU A 28 1.43 17.24 7.40
CA LEU A 28 2.57 17.93 6.80
C LEU A 28 3.88 17.81 7.59
N GLU A 29 3.83 17.36 8.84
CA GLU A 29 5.01 17.13 9.68
C GLU A 29 5.54 15.71 9.59
N ARG A 30 4.71 14.76 9.14
CA ARG A 30 5.04 13.32 9.09
C ARG A 30 6.23 12.98 8.17
N PRO A 31 6.37 13.58 6.96
CA PRO A 31 7.55 13.31 6.13
C PRO A 31 8.87 13.66 6.81
N ALA A 32 8.94 14.83 7.48
CA ALA A 32 10.12 15.24 8.21
C ALA A 32 10.42 14.34 9.42
N ALA A 33 9.36 13.84 10.11
CA ALA A 33 9.52 12.90 11.21
C ALA A 33 10.04 11.53 10.73
N ALA A 34 9.60 11.04 9.59
CA ALA A 34 10.14 9.81 8.98
C ALA A 34 11.62 9.99 8.58
N ALA A 35 11.97 11.14 8.00
CA ALA A 35 13.37 11.47 7.68
C ALA A 35 14.24 11.53 8.94
N ALA A 36 13.75 12.17 10.02
CA ALA A 36 14.44 12.22 11.30
C ALA A 36 14.64 10.83 11.95
N ALA A 37 13.71 9.87 11.69
CA ALA A 37 13.85 8.48 12.09
C ALA A 37 14.83 7.69 11.20
N GLY A 38 15.42 8.30 10.17
CA GLY A 38 16.44 7.73 9.30
C GLY A 38 15.91 7.13 7.99
N PHE A 39 14.65 7.32 7.65
CA PHE A 39 14.07 6.80 6.41
C PHE A 39 14.21 7.79 5.25
N THR A 40 14.38 7.28 4.06
CA THR A 40 14.49 8.06 2.81
C THR A 40 13.31 7.86 1.87
N ALA A 41 12.33 7.05 2.29
CA ALA A 41 11.16 6.73 1.49
C ALA A 41 9.91 6.57 2.36
N VAL A 42 8.78 6.96 1.80
CA VAL A 42 7.47 6.94 2.46
C VAL A 42 6.38 6.50 1.48
N GLU A 43 5.29 6.00 2.01
CA GLU A 43 4.05 5.75 1.27
C GLU A 43 2.86 6.36 2.00
N LEU A 44 1.75 6.55 1.30
CA LEU A 44 0.54 7.18 1.83
C LEU A 44 -0.72 6.51 1.27
N TRP A 45 -1.73 6.33 2.10
CA TRP A 45 -3.11 6.30 1.63
C TRP A 45 -3.51 7.70 1.14
N TRP A 46 -4.58 7.80 0.35
CA TRP A 46 -5.08 9.13 -0.04
C TRP A 46 -5.46 9.93 1.21
N PRO A 47 -4.78 11.05 1.51
CA PRO A 47 -4.88 11.65 2.85
C PRO A 47 -6.16 12.47 3.06
N TRP A 48 -6.89 12.77 1.99
CA TRP A 48 -8.13 13.57 2.03
C TRP A 48 -9.34 12.65 1.89
N ALA A 49 -9.73 11.98 2.99
CA ALA A 49 -10.80 10.99 3.00
C ALA A 49 -12.16 11.56 2.55
N ASP A 50 -12.40 12.86 2.79
CA ASP A 50 -13.64 13.54 2.39
C ASP A 50 -13.58 14.14 0.99
N SER A 51 -12.39 14.23 0.38
CA SER A 51 -12.21 14.88 -0.92
C SER A 51 -11.37 14.04 -1.88
N PRO A 52 -11.97 13.55 -2.98
CA PRO A 52 -11.21 12.93 -4.07
C PRO A 52 -10.37 13.94 -4.84
N THR A 53 -10.75 15.22 -4.80
CA THR A 53 -10.12 16.33 -5.51
C THR A 53 -9.90 17.51 -4.56
N PRO A 54 -8.93 17.42 -3.63
CA PRO A 54 -8.65 18.47 -2.66
C PRO A 54 -8.17 19.75 -3.37
N GLU A 55 -8.20 20.87 -2.65
CA GLU A 55 -7.73 22.14 -3.17
C GLU A 55 -6.24 22.06 -3.55
N ARG A 56 -5.86 22.83 -4.58
CA ARG A 56 -4.47 22.81 -5.05
C ARG A 56 -3.48 23.17 -3.95
N SER A 57 -3.83 24.10 -3.07
CA SER A 57 -3.01 24.50 -1.94
C SER A 57 -2.73 23.37 -0.95
N GLU A 58 -3.65 22.41 -0.80
CA GLU A 58 -3.48 21.23 0.04
C GLU A 58 -2.50 20.25 -0.60
N LEU A 59 -2.64 20.00 -1.92
CA LEU A 59 -1.70 19.19 -2.69
C LEU A 59 -0.29 19.80 -2.69
N ASP A 60 -0.18 21.10 -2.96
CA ASP A 60 1.09 21.82 -3.00
C ASP A 60 1.75 21.82 -1.60
N GLY A 61 0.96 21.91 -0.53
CA GLY A 61 1.46 21.82 0.84
C GLY A 61 2.08 20.47 1.18
N LEU A 62 1.40 19.37 0.83
CA LEU A 62 1.93 18.02 1.05
C LEU A 62 3.12 17.72 0.13
N HIS A 63 3.06 18.12 -1.13
CA HIS A 63 4.19 18.03 -2.05
C HIS A 63 5.44 18.68 -1.47
N LYS A 64 5.31 19.95 -1.04
CA LYS A 64 6.41 20.68 -0.43
C LYS A 64 6.94 20.00 0.84
N ALA A 65 6.06 19.47 1.68
CA ALA A 65 6.47 18.78 2.91
C ALA A 65 7.31 17.52 2.62
N ILE A 66 6.97 16.78 1.57
CA ILE A 66 7.73 15.60 1.14
C ILE A 66 9.07 16.00 0.53
N GLU A 67 9.11 17.03 -0.33
CA GLU A 67 10.34 17.55 -0.92
C GLU A 67 11.29 18.12 0.13
N ASP A 68 10.79 18.98 1.03
CA ASP A 68 11.59 19.60 2.08
C ASP A 68 12.19 18.55 3.04
N ALA A 69 11.48 17.46 3.29
CA ALA A 69 11.98 16.35 4.09
C ALA A 69 13.05 15.51 3.36
N GLY A 70 13.19 15.65 2.05
CA GLY A 70 14.14 14.88 1.24
C GLY A 70 13.80 13.40 1.15
N VAL A 71 12.53 13.02 1.37
CA VAL A 71 12.07 11.63 1.25
C VAL A 71 11.39 11.39 -0.09
N ARG A 72 11.47 10.15 -0.58
CA ARG A 72 10.79 9.72 -1.80
C ARG A 72 9.39 9.20 -1.48
N LEU A 73 8.38 9.61 -2.23
CA LEU A 73 7.08 8.94 -2.23
C LEU A 73 7.16 7.69 -3.12
N THR A 74 7.01 6.51 -2.54
CA THR A 74 7.15 5.21 -3.24
C THR A 74 5.81 4.59 -3.59
N GLY A 75 4.80 4.82 -2.78
CA GLY A 75 3.44 4.32 -2.94
C GLY A 75 2.39 5.37 -2.55
N LEU A 76 1.29 5.41 -3.30
CA LEU A 76 0.14 6.24 -3.00
C LEU A 76 -1.14 5.45 -3.31
N ASN A 77 -2.10 5.44 -2.38
CA ASN A 77 -3.42 4.94 -2.70
C ASN A 77 -4.22 5.99 -3.48
N PHE A 78 -5.03 5.53 -4.42
CA PHE A 78 -6.16 6.32 -4.90
C PHE A 78 -7.20 6.52 -3.79
N TYR A 79 -8.12 7.45 -4.01
CA TYR A 79 -9.27 7.66 -3.12
C TYR A 79 -9.99 6.34 -2.82
N ALA A 80 -10.20 6.06 -1.56
CA ALA A 80 -10.72 4.80 -1.08
C ALA A 80 -11.88 4.94 -0.09
N GLY A 81 -12.48 6.14 -0.02
CA GLY A 81 -13.48 6.47 1.00
C GLY A 81 -12.82 6.85 2.33
N GLN A 82 -13.55 6.66 3.42
CA GLN A 82 -13.09 6.98 4.78
C GLN A 82 -12.04 5.96 5.26
N LEU A 83 -10.77 6.36 5.21
CA LEU A 83 -9.64 5.60 5.77
C LEU A 83 -8.80 6.52 6.70
N PRO A 84 -8.53 6.07 7.93
CA PRO A 84 -9.10 4.88 8.59
C PRO A 84 -10.60 5.03 8.85
N GLY A 85 -11.36 3.95 8.60
CA GLY A 85 -12.82 3.98 8.72
C GLY A 85 -13.47 2.69 8.23
N PRO A 86 -14.76 2.70 7.92
CA PRO A 86 -15.50 1.52 7.48
C PRO A 86 -15.21 1.14 6.02
N ASP A 87 -14.72 2.09 5.22
CA ASP A 87 -14.51 1.86 3.80
C ASP A 87 -13.24 1.06 3.50
N ARG A 88 -13.22 0.43 2.35
CA ARG A 88 -12.10 -0.37 1.84
C ARG A 88 -11.96 -0.18 0.33
N GLY A 89 -12.09 1.07 -0.14
CA GLY A 89 -12.09 1.41 -1.54
C GLY A 89 -13.45 1.88 -2.05
N ALA A 90 -13.43 2.65 -3.10
CA ALA A 90 -14.61 3.27 -3.71
C ALA A 90 -14.90 2.75 -5.13
N LEU A 91 -13.91 2.13 -5.78
CA LEU A 91 -13.94 1.86 -7.22
C LEU A 91 -15.00 0.85 -7.66
N SER A 92 -15.41 -0.09 -6.80
CA SER A 92 -16.48 -1.05 -7.09
C SER A 92 -17.82 -0.69 -6.46
N VAL A 93 -17.88 0.42 -5.73
CA VAL A 93 -19.12 0.86 -5.03
C VAL A 93 -19.93 1.74 -5.99
N PRO A 94 -21.12 1.29 -6.46
CA PRO A 94 -21.89 2.02 -7.46
C PRO A 94 -22.34 3.40 -6.98
N GLY A 95 -22.56 4.31 -7.93
CA GLY A 95 -23.04 5.67 -7.67
C GLY A 95 -21.91 6.60 -7.26
N GLU A 96 -22.16 7.44 -6.27
CA GLU A 96 -21.30 8.56 -5.88
C GLU A 96 -19.86 8.13 -5.55
N GLU A 97 -19.66 7.02 -4.88
CA GLU A 97 -18.32 6.55 -4.49
C GLU A 97 -17.46 6.18 -5.71
N SER A 98 -18.04 5.48 -6.68
CA SER A 98 -17.37 5.19 -7.94
C SER A 98 -17.05 6.46 -8.74
N GLU A 99 -17.93 7.45 -8.73
CA GLU A 99 -17.70 8.74 -9.37
C GLU A 99 -16.58 9.53 -8.69
N ARG A 100 -16.55 9.52 -7.36
CA ARG A 100 -15.45 10.10 -6.56
C ARG A 100 -14.12 9.44 -6.88
N PHE A 101 -14.09 8.11 -6.97
CA PHE A 101 -12.88 7.40 -7.40
C PHE A 101 -12.42 7.87 -8.79
N ARG A 102 -13.32 7.93 -9.77
CA ARG A 102 -13.00 8.38 -11.13
C ARG A 102 -12.49 9.81 -11.16
N ALA A 103 -13.08 10.71 -10.38
CA ALA A 103 -12.64 12.09 -10.25
C ALA A 103 -11.22 12.18 -9.65
N ASN A 104 -10.88 11.27 -8.73
CA ASN A 104 -9.57 11.23 -8.10
C ASN A 104 -8.45 10.75 -9.03
N VAL A 105 -8.73 9.88 -9.99
CA VAL A 105 -7.69 9.17 -10.77
C VAL A 105 -6.65 10.11 -11.38
N GLU A 106 -7.08 11.17 -12.06
CA GLU A 106 -6.14 12.11 -12.68
C GLU A 106 -5.42 12.99 -11.64
N VAL A 107 -6.10 13.35 -10.56
CA VAL A 107 -5.52 14.17 -9.48
C VAL A 107 -4.43 13.38 -8.76
N ALA A 108 -4.73 12.14 -8.39
CA ALA A 108 -3.75 11.27 -7.72
C ALA A 108 -2.57 10.91 -8.64
N ALA A 109 -2.83 10.62 -9.91
CA ALA A 109 -1.76 10.36 -10.87
C ALA A 109 -0.86 11.59 -11.08
N GLY A 110 -1.42 12.79 -11.23
CA GLY A 110 -0.64 14.02 -11.35
C GLY A 110 0.16 14.35 -10.10
N PHE A 111 -0.40 14.13 -8.91
CA PHE A 111 0.33 14.28 -7.65
C PHE A 111 1.49 13.26 -7.54
N ALA A 112 1.22 12.00 -7.88
CA ALA A 112 2.24 10.95 -7.91
C ALA A 112 3.37 11.27 -8.90
N GLU A 113 3.03 11.74 -10.11
CA GLU A 113 4.00 12.13 -11.13
C GLU A 113 4.92 13.24 -10.64
N SER A 114 4.36 14.28 -10.02
CA SER A 114 5.13 15.43 -9.51
C SER A 114 6.18 15.06 -8.48
N LEU A 115 5.99 13.95 -7.74
CA LEU A 115 6.90 13.40 -6.73
C LEU A 115 7.69 12.18 -7.20
N GLY A 116 7.54 11.78 -8.47
CA GLY A 116 8.19 10.59 -9.01
C GLY A 116 7.75 9.27 -8.36
N CYS A 117 6.52 9.23 -7.83
CA CYS A 117 5.91 8.02 -7.28
C CYS A 117 5.58 7.04 -8.40
N THR A 118 5.98 5.78 -8.24
CA THR A 118 5.85 4.76 -9.30
C THR A 118 4.88 3.63 -8.98
N ALA A 119 4.20 3.69 -7.84
CA ALA A 119 3.22 2.66 -7.45
C ALA A 119 1.93 3.30 -6.92
N LEU A 120 0.82 3.00 -7.56
CA LEU A 120 -0.50 3.51 -7.20
C LEU A 120 -1.43 2.37 -6.82
N ASN A 121 -1.86 2.30 -5.55
CA ASN A 121 -2.73 1.24 -5.04
C ASN A 121 -4.21 1.63 -5.19
N ALA A 122 -5.02 0.71 -5.70
CA ALA A 122 -6.46 0.88 -5.88
C ALA A 122 -7.22 -0.16 -5.05
N LEU A 123 -7.70 0.24 -3.86
CA LEU A 123 -8.55 -0.61 -3.04
C LEU A 123 -9.90 -0.86 -3.72
N TYR A 124 -10.28 -2.15 -3.75
CA TYR A 124 -11.39 -2.63 -4.57
C TYR A 124 -12.77 -2.06 -4.17
N GLY A 125 -13.02 -1.99 -2.88
CA GLY A 125 -14.31 -1.60 -2.32
C GLY A 125 -15.07 -2.75 -1.68
N ASN A 126 -15.90 -2.41 -0.71
CA ASN A 126 -16.75 -3.36 -0.02
C ASN A 126 -17.92 -3.82 -0.90
N ARG A 127 -18.40 -5.04 -0.69
CA ARG A 127 -19.68 -5.48 -1.25
C ARG A 127 -20.82 -4.66 -0.68
N VAL A 128 -21.75 -4.25 -1.52
CA VAL A 128 -22.93 -3.45 -1.20
C VAL A 128 -24.17 -4.34 -1.18
N ASP A 129 -24.94 -4.25 -0.10
CA ASP A 129 -26.16 -5.04 0.05
C ASP A 129 -27.17 -4.70 -1.05
N GLY A 130 -27.74 -5.71 -1.68
CA GLY A 130 -28.72 -5.56 -2.75
C GLY A 130 -28.15 -5.26 -4.14
N VAL A 131 -26.82 -5.15 -4.27
CA VAL A 131 -26.15 -5.03 -5.57
C VAL A 131 -25.57 -6.39 -5.99
N ASP A 132 -25.77 -6.77 -7.24
CA ASP A 132 -25.21 -8.01 -7.77
C ASP A 132 -23.67 -7.94 -7.73
N PRO A 133 -22.99 -8.92 -7.11
CA PRO A 133 -21.53 -8.97 -7.12
C PRO A 133 -20.91 -8.92 -8.51
N ALA A 134 -21.55 -9.49 -9.53
CA ALA A 134 -21.06 -9.45 -10.90
C ALA A 134 -21.11 -8.03 -11.50
N GLU A 135 -22.13 -7.24 -11.17
CA GLU A 135 -22.22 -5.83 -11.58
C GLU A 135 -21.13 -4.99 -10.89
N GLN A 136 -20.87 -5.24 -9.59
CA GLN A 136 -19.77 -4.59 -8.88
C GLN A 136 -18.40 -4.97 -9.47
N ASP A 137 -18.21 -6.24 -9.85
CA ASP A 137 -16.96 -6.70 -10.43
C ASP A 137 -16.73 -6.11 -11.85
N ALA A 138 -17.79 -5.94 -12.63
CA ALA A 138 -17.71 -5.26 -13.92
C ALA A 138 -17.32 -3.78 -13.75
N LEU A 139 -17.97 -3.07 -12.83
CA LEU A 139 -17.64 -1.69 -12.48
C LEU A 139 -16.20 -1.55 -11.99
N ALA A 140 -15.76 -2.50 -11.15
CA ALA A 140 -14.39 -2.54 -10.66
C ALA A 140 -13.38 -2.68 -11.79
N LEU A 141 -13.62 -3.57 -12.74
CA LEU A 141 -12.72 -3.77 -13.88
C LEU A 141 -12.62 -2.50 -14.76
N GLU A 142 -13.74 -1.81 -15.00
CA GLU A 142 -13.74 -0.54 -15.73
C GLU A 142 -12.89 0.51 -15.02
N ASN A 143 -13.06 0.68 -13.71
CA ASN A 143 -12.36 1.68 -12.91
C ASN A 143 -10.88 1.33 -12.71
N LEU A 144 -10.55 0.06 -12.53
CA LEU A 144 -9.16 -0.39 -12.49
C LEU A 144 -8.46 -0.19 -13.83
N ALA A 145 -9.16 -0.43 -14.96
CA ALA A 145 -8.61 -0.15 -16.28
C ALA A 145 -8.35 1.35 -16.50
N LEU A 146 -9.23 2.23 -16.01
CA LEU A 146 -9.02 3.68 -16.01
C LEU A 146 -7.76 4.05 -15.19
N ALA A 147 -7.66 3.56 -13.97
CA ALA A 147 -6.52 3.80 -13.08
C ALA A 147 -5.20 3.24 -13.67
N ALA A 148 -5.25 2.05 -14.28
CA ALA A 148 -4.08 1.45 -14.94
C ALA A 148 -3.56 2.32 -16.09
N ARG A 149 -4.45 2.89 -16.90
CA ARG A 149 -4.06 3.81 -17.98
C ARG A 149 -3.46 5.11 -17.43
N ALA A 150 -4.04 5.67 -16.36
CA ALA A 150 -3.48 6.86 -15.71
C ALA A 150 -2.08 6.58 -15.13
N ALA A 151 -1.92 5.50 -14.40
CA ALA A 151 -0.63 5.06 -13.87
C ALA A 151 0.41 4.84 -14.99
N HIS A 152 0.00 4.19 -16.09
CA HIS A 152 0.90 3.92 -17.22
C HIS A 152 1.45 5.21 -17.85
N ARG A 153 0.62 6.25 -17.99
CA ARG A 153 1.05 7.54 -18.59
C ARG A 153 2.19 8.20 -17.82
N ILE A 154 2.25 8.01 -16.51
CA ILE A 154 3.30 8.54 -15.62
C ILE A 154 4.44 7.54 -15.37
N GLY A 155 4.47 6.41 -16.07
CA GLY A 155 5.46 5.35 -15.84
C GLY A 155 5.28 4.56 -14.54
N ALA A 156 4.10 4.64 -13.91
CA ALA A 156 3.78 3.92 -12.69
C ALA A 156 3.05 2.60 -12.94
N ILE A 157 3.08 1.74 -11.93
CA ILE A 157 2.28 0.51 -11.86
C ILE A 157 0.99 0.76 -11.09
N LEU A 158 -0.06 0.03 -11.47
CA LEU A 158 -1.27 -0.10 -10.68
C LEU A 158 -1.13 -1.30 -9.73
N LEU A 159 -1.46 -1.12 -8.47
CA LEU A 159 -1.45 -2.18 -7.46
C LEU A 159 -2.88 -2.63 -7.13
N VAL A 160 -3.03 -3.94 -6.94
CA VAL A 160 -4.26 -4.57 -6.45
C VAL A 160 -3.92 -5.40 -5.22
N GLU A 161 -4.68 -5.19 -4.15
CA GLU A 161 -4.40 -5.71 -2.81
C GLU A 161 -5.49 -6.67 -2.33
N ALA A 162 -5.09 -7.71 -1.61
CA ALA A 162 -5.99 -8.57 -0.83
C ALA A 162 -5.99 -8.11 0.64
N LEU A 163 -7.19 -7.90 1.21
CA LEU A 163 -7.33 -7.55 2.63
C LEU A 163 -7.76 -8.75 3.47
N ASN A 164 -7.54 -8.67 4.78
CA ASN A 164 -7.95 -9.74 5.68
C ASN A 164 -9.46 -9.67 5.99
N ARG A 165 -10.11 -10.82 5.98
CA ARG A 165 -11.53 -10.97 6.24
C ARG A 165 -11.95 -10.53 7.66
N PRO A 166 -11.18 -10.82 8.73
CA PRO A 166 -11.56 -10.41 10.08
C PRO A 166 -11.74 -8.89 10.25
N GLU A 167 -10.93 -8.06 9.59
CA GLU A 167 -10.99 -6.60 9.69
C GLU A 167 -11.77 -5.96 8.52
N SER A 168 -12.00 -6.73 7.45
CA SER A 168 -12.65 -6.26 6.23
C SER A 168 -13.65 -7.31 5.70
N PRO A 169 -14.72 -7.62 6.48
CA PRO A 169 -15.60 -8.77 6.20
C PRO A 169 -16.38 -8.65 4.89
N ARG A 170 -16.55 -7.45 4.37
CA ARG A 170 -17.28 -7.17 3.11
C ARG A 170 -16.35 -6.99 1.90
N TYR A 171 -15.04 -7.00 2.11
CA TYR A 171 -14.07 -6.86 1.01
C TYR A 171 -13.95 -8.17 0.23
N PRO A 172 -14.08 -8.17 -1.12
CA PRO A 172 -14.17 -9.40 -1.87
C PRO A 172 -12.82 -10.09 -2.11
N LEU A 173 -11.72 -9.33 -2.19
CA LEU A 173 -10.40 -9.88 -2.48
C LEU A 173 -9.70 -10.26 -1.17
N VAL A 174 -9.89 -11.50 -0.73
CA VAL A 174 -9.39 -12.00 0.57
C VAL A 174 -8.31 -13.07 0.43
N SER A 175 -7.68 -13.16 -0.73
CA SER A 175 -6.58 -14.10 -0.97
C SER A 175 -5.64 -13.61 -2.06
N ALA A 176 -4.39 -14.07 -2.04
CA ALA A 176 -3.43 -13.77 -3.10
C ALA A 176 -3.94 -14.23 -4.49
N PRO A 177 -4.50 -15.45 -4.67
CA PRO A 177 -5.09 -15.83 -5.95
C PRO A 177 -6.20 -14.90 -6.44
N ALA A 178 -7.09 -14.41 -5.54
CA ALA A 178 -8.17 -13.51 -5.93
C ALA A 178 -7.63 -12.16 -6.43
N ALA A 179 -6.66 -11.57 -5.72
CA ALA A 179 -6.05 -10.32 -6.16
C ALA A 179 -5.28 -10.48 -7.47
N VAL A 180 -4.51 -11.56 -7.63
CA VAL A 180 -3.76 -11.82 -8.87
C VAL A 180 -4.69 -12.08 -10.05
N GLN A 181 -5.84 -12.72 -9.84
CA GLN A 181 -6.85 -12.87 -10.89
C GLN A 181 -7.35 -11.51 -11.40
N VAL A 182 -7.60 -10.56 -10.51
CA VAL A 182 -7.99 -9.18 -10.89
C VAL A 182 -6.84 -8.50 -11.64
N VAL A 183 -5.59 -8.64 -11.19
CA VAL A 183 -4.41 -8.15 -11.92
C VAL A 183 -4.39 -8.67 -13.36
N ASP A 184 -4.66 -9.97 -13.56
CA ASP A 184 -4.70 -10.57 -14.89
C ASP A 184 -5.83 -10.02 -15.76
N GLN A 185 -7.01 -9.83 -15.17
CA GLN A 185 -8.16 -9.24 -15.87
C GLN A 185 -7.86 -7.80 -16.32
N VAL A 186 -7.28 -6.97 -15.45
CA VAL A 186 -6.90 -5.59 -15.78
C VAL A 186 -5.85 -5.55 -16.89
N ASN A 187 -4.82 -6.39 -16.78
CA ASN A 187 -3.78 -6.47 -17.81
C ASN A 187 -4.32 -6.95 -19.16
N ALA A 188 -5.24 -7.92 -19.16
CA ALA A 188 -5.91 -8.37 -20.36
C ALA A 188 -6.82 -7.29 -20.97
N ALA A 189 -7.59 -6.57 -20.14
CA ALA A 189 -8.50 -5.52 -20.59
C ALA A 189 -7.78 -4.27 -21.14
N THR A 190 -6.58 -3.96 -20.62
CA THR A 190 -5.83 -2.76 -21.03
C THR A 190 -4.73 -3.05 -22.06
N GLY A 191 -4.16 -4.25 -22.07
CA GLY A 191 -2.98 -4.59 -22.86
C GLY A 191 -1.67 -3.97 -22.36
N LEU A 192 -1.68 -3.25 -21.20
CA LEU A 192 -0.54 -2.48 -20.72
C LEU A 192 0.45 -3.28 -19.89
N GLY A 193 0.00 -4.33 -19.22
CA GLY A 193 0.85 -5.18 -18.37
C GLY A 193 1.41 -4.47 -17.13
N ASN A 194 0.86 -3.30 -16.74
CA ASN A 194 1.34 -2.51 -15.61
C ASN A 194 0.56 -2.73 -14.31
N ALA A 195 -0.50 -3.54 -14.30
CA ALA A 195 -1.13 -3.97 -13.06
C ALA A 195 -0.27 -5.05 -12.39
N ARG A 196 -0.08 -4.93 -11.07
CA ARG A 196 0.72 -5.82 -10.24
C ARG A 196 0.00 -6.12 -8.93
N PHE A 197 0.41 -7.19 -8.29
CA PHE A 197 -0.06 -7.57 -6.97
C PHE A 197 0.65 -6.75 -5.89
N LEU A 198 -0.10 -6.19 -4.93
CA LEU A 198 0.41 -5.71 -3.66
C LEU A 198 0.32 -6.88 -2.68
N MET A 199 1.47 -7.36 -2.23
CA MET A 199 1.59 -8.48 -1.29
C MET A 199 1.73 -7.94 0.12
N ASP A 200 0.62 -7.72 0.82
CA ASP A 200 0.63 -7.43 2.25
C ASP A 200 0.68 -8.75 3.05
N LEU A 201 1.84 -9.02 3.67
CA LEU A 201 2.05 -10.25 4.42
C LEU A 201 1.17 -10.33 5.67
N TYR A 202 0.81 -9.20 6.28
CA TYR A 202 -0.11 -9.18 7.41
C TYR A 202 -1.51 -9.63 7.00
N HIS A 203 -2.08 -9.03 5.96
CA HIS A 203 -3.41 -9.37 5.51
C HIS A 203 -3.52 -10.84 5.07
N LEU A 204 -2.55 -11.33 4.33
CA LEU A 204 -2.51 -12.73 3.88
C LEU A 204 -2.37 -13.71 5.05
N SER A 205 -1.52 -13.39 6.04
CA SER A 205 -1.36 -14.21 7.25
C SER A 205 -2.63 -14.29 8.08
N ARG A 206 -3.36 -13.17 8.18
CA ARG A 206 -4.64 -13.11 8.89
C ARG A 206 -5.73 -13.95 8.24
N ASN A 207 -5.62 -14.18 6.94
CA ASN A 207 -6.48 -15.10 6.19
C ASN A 207 -6.01 -16.55 6.24
N GLY A 208 -4.88 -16.84 6.88
CA GLY A 208 -4.34 -18.19 7.05
C GLY A 208 -3.63 -18.71 5.80
N GLU A 209 -3.15 -17.84 4.91
CA GLU A 209 -2.38 -18.26 3.74
C GLU A 209 -0.97 -18.74 4.13
N ASP A 210 -0.48 -19.75 3.42
CA ASP A 210 0.90 -20.20 3.49
C ASP A 210 1.81 -19.18 2.79
N LEU A 211 2.36 -18.23 3.58
CA LEU A 211 3.15 -17.13 3.05
C LEU A 211 4.38 -17.59 2.24
N PRO A 212 5.15 -18.60 2.66
CA PRO A 212 6.20 -19.19 1.82
C PRO A 212 5.70 -19.61 0.44
N ALA A 213 4.58 -20.32 0.35
CA ALA A 213 4.00 -20.76 -0.92
C ALA A 213 3.47 -19.57 -1.75
N VAL A 214 2.88 -18.57 -1.11
CA VAL A 214 2.43 -17.32 -1.77
C VAL A 214 3.62 -16.60 -2.39
N ILE A 215 4.72 -16.44 -1.65
CA ILE A 215 5.94 -15.78 -2.15
C ILE A 215 6.52 -16.54 -3.34
N GLU A 216 6.69 -17.85 -3.22
CA GLU A 216 7.22 -18.69 -4.30
C GLU A 216 6.40 -18.53 -5.58
N ARG A 217 5.08 -18.52 -5.45
CA ARG A 217 4.15 -18.48 -6.58
C ARG A 217 4.00 -17.08 -7.20
N TYR A 218 4.02 -16.02 -6.40
CA TYR A 218 3.58 -14.70 -6.85
C TYR A 218 4.64 -13.59 -6.76
N ALA A 219 5.87 -13.85 -6.28
CA ALA A 219 6.89 -12.82 -6.20
C ALA A 219 7.13 -12.10 -7.54
N ALA A 220 7.16 -12.83 -8.66
CA ALA A 220 7.34 -12.25 -10.00
C ALA A 220 6.14 -11.39 -10.47
N ARG A 221 4.99 -11.48 -9.80
CA ARG A 221 3.77 -10.72 -10.08
C ARG A 221 3.60 -9.55 -9.12
N THR A 222 4.43 -9.48 -8.08
CA THR A 222 4.37 -8.50 -7.01
C THR A 222 5.05 -7.21 -7.45
N GLY A 223 4.34 -6.09 -7.27
CA GLY A 223 4.85 -4.75 -7.53
C GLY A 223 5.25 -4.00 -6.26
N HIS A 224 4.63 -4.35 -5.13
CA HIS A 224 4.91 -3.78 -3.82
C HIS A 224 4.64 -4.81 -2.72
N VAL A 225 5.35 -4.69 -1.61
CA VAL A 225 5.18 -5.55 -0.43
C VAL A 225 4.89 -4.67 0.77
N GLN A 226 3.97 -5.09 1.64
CA GLN A 226 3.74 -4.44 2.93
C GLN A 226 3.86 -5.46 4.05
N ILE A 227 4.32 -4.98 5.22
CA ILE A 227 4.50 -5.82 6.41
C ILE A 227 3.94 -5.18 7.67
N ALA A 228 3.34 -6.02 8.48
CA ALA A 228 3.09 -5.86 9.90
C ALA A 228 3.13 -7.23 10.56
N ASP A 229 3.34 -7.30 11.87
CA ASP A 229 3.34 -8.59 12.57
C ASP A 229 1.91 -9.03 12.95
N ASN A 230 1.70 -10.33 12.99
CA ASN A 230 0.42 -10.96 13.33
C ASN A 230 0.62 -11.86 14.57
N PRO A 231 -0.24 -11.74 15.60
CA PRO A 231 -1.43 -10.89 15.72
C PRO A 231 -1.09 -9.41 16.05
N GLY A 232 -2.09 -8.52 15.90
CA GLY A 232 -2.06 -7.15 16.42
C GLY A 232 -1.71 -6.06 15.41
N ARG A 233 -1.21 -6.41 14.22
CA ARG A 233 -0.72 -5.43 13.22
C ARG A 233 0.37 -4.52 13.78
N GLY A 234 1.23 -5.08 14.64
CA GLY A 234 2.33 -4.37 15.28
C GLY A 234 3.63 -4.41 14.49
N ALA A 235 4.68 -3.79 15.06
CA ALA A 235 6.02 -3.84 14.50
C ALA A 235 6.56 -5.28 14.43
N PRO A 236 7.46 -5.59 13.47
CA PRO A 236 8.13 -6.88 13.40
C PRO A 236 8.73 -7.31 14.75
N GLY A 237 8.44 -8.56 15.15
CA GLY A 237 8.85 -9.13 16.44
C GLY A 237 7.85 -8.92 17.59
N THR A 238 6.71 -8.27 17.34
CA THR A 238 5.64 -8.13 18.34
C THR A 238 4.58 -9.23 18.25
N GLY A 239 4.57 -9.97 17.17
CA GLY A 239 3.70 -11.13 16.92
C GLY A 239 4.49 -12.41 16.71
N SER A 240 4.08 -13.21 15.72
CA SER A 240 4.64 -14.54 15.48
C SER A 240 5.09 -14.79 14.03
N LEU A 241 5.01 -13.78 13.15
CA LEU A 241 5.42 -13.96 11.75
C LEU A 241 6.95 -14.01 11.63
N PRO A 242 7.51 -14.98 10.92
CA PRO A 242 8.94 -15.03 10.64
C PRO A 242 9.34 -14.04 9.53
N LEU A 243 9.09 -12.73 9.77
CA LEU A 243 9.18 -11.68 8.73
C LEU A 243 10.58 -11.60 8.11
N ALA A 244 11.65 -11.80 8.90
CA ALA A 244 13.02 -11.80 8.37
C ALA A 244 13.25 -12.94 7.35
N ASP A 245 12.73 -14.16 7.62
CA ASP A 245 12.79 -15.30 6.68
C ASP A 245 11.94 -15.03 5.45
N LEU A 246 10.72 -14.50 5.62
CA LEU A 246 9.81 -14.19 4.52
C LEU A 246 10.41 -13.14 3.55
N LEU A 247 11.01 -12.08 4.09
CA LEU A 247 11.72 -11.08 3.28
C LEU A 247 12.96 -11.67 2.59
N GLY A 248 13.67 -12.57 3.27
CA GLY A 248 14.76 -13.34 2.66
C GLY A 248 14.30 -14.20 1.49
N ARG A 249 13.12 -14.83 1.58
CA ARG A 249 12.50 -15.61 0.49
C ARG A 249 12.08 -14.71 -0.67
N LEU A 250 11.44 -13.56 -0.41
CA LEU A 250 11.08 -12.58 -1.44
C LEU A 250 12.30 -12.16 -2.26
N ARG A 251 13.40 -11.83 -1.59
CA ARG A 251 14.65 -11.46 -2.26
C ARG A 251 15.21 -12.60 -3.10
N LYS A 252 15.23 -13.82 -2.56
CA LYS A 252 15.69 -15.01 -3.31
C LYS A 252 14.82 -15.30 -4.52
N ALA A 253 13.51 -14.94 -4.46
CA ALA A 253 12.58 -15.03 -5.57
C ALA A 253 12.71 -13.86 -6.57
N GLY A 254 13.67 -12.94 -6.37
CA GLY A 254 13.98 -11.82 -7.28
C GLY A 254 13.23 -10.52 -6.98
N TYR A 255 12.50 -10.41 -5.87
CA TYR A 255 11.88 -9.15 -5.49
C TYR A 255 12.94 -8.15 -5.01
N ALA A 256 13.02 -6.99 -5.68
CA ALA A 256 13.96 -5.91 -5.39
C ALA A 256 13.24 -4.56 -5.15
N GLY A 257 11.91 -4.60 -4.96
CA GLY A 257 11.08 -3.42 -4.70
C GLY A 257 11.15 -2.94 -3.25
N TRP A 258 10.30 -1.99 -2.94
CA TRP A 258 10.14 -1.45 -1.59
C TRP A 258 9.29 -2.36 -0.73
N VAL A 259 9.53 -2.31 0.59
CA VAL A 259 8.72 -2.97 1.62
C VAL A 259 8.15 -1.88 2.52
N GLY A 260 6.85 -1.66 2.41
CA GLY A 260 6.09 -0.70 3.20
C GLY A 260 5.93 -1.16 4.64
N LEU A 261 6.31 -0.29 5.57
CA LEU A 261 6.10 -0.49 7.00
C LEU A 261 4.69 0.00 7.36
N GLU A 262 3.71 -0.91 7.30
CA GLU A 262 2.31 -0.58 7.49
C GLU A 262 1.76 -1.19 8.79
N TYR A 263 2.36 -0.84 9.91
CA TYR A 263 2.00 -1.36 11.22
C TYR A 263 1.67 -0.27 12.24
N LYS A 264 0.95 -0.66 13.28
CA LYS A 264 0.60 0.21 14.40
C LYS A 264 1.79 0.37 15.35
N PRO A 265 2.16 1.59 15.75
CA PRO A 265 3.29 1.79 16.68
C PRO A 265 3.00 1.30 18.11
N GLY A 266 1.74 0.91 18.41
CA GLY A 266 1.29 0.61 19.76
C GLY A 266 1.08 1.88 20.59
N ASP A 267 1.40 1.79 21.90
CA ASP A 267 1.27 2.95 22.82
C ASP A 267 2.51 3.85 22.82
N ARG A 268 3.46 3.63 21.90
CA ARG A 268 4.71 4.39 21.79
C ARG A 268 4.62 5.41 20.67
N PRO A 269 5.38 6.53 20.72
CA PRO A 269 5.59 7.37 19.56
C PRO A 269 6.12 6.57 18.37
N SER A 270 5.67 6.89 17.16
CA SER A 270 6.07 6.16 15.94
C SER A 270 7.59 6.10 15.77
N ALA A 271 8.31 7.17 16.13
CA ALA A 271 9.77 7.20 16.04
C ALA A 271 10.49 6.10 16.87
N GLU A 272 9.84 5.57 17.91
CA GLU A 272 10.35 4.51 18.76
C GLU A 272 9.93 3.10 18.30
N ALA A 273 9.11 3.01 17.28
CA ALA A 273 8.57 1.73 16.78
C ALA A 273 9.51 1.01 15.79
N PHE A 274 10.73 1.52 15.58
CA PHE A 274 11.69 0.98 14.61
C PHE A 274 12.91 0.32 15.25
N ASP A 275 12.87 0.00 16.55
CA ASP A 275 14.00 -0.61 17.28
C ASP A 275 14.42 -1.99 16.73
N TRP A 276 13.50 -2.69 16.05
CA TRP A 276 13.75 -3.96 15.40
C TRP A 276 14.62 -3.83 14.14
N LEU A 277 14.64 -2.63 13.48
CA LEU A 277 15.36 -2.36 12.25
C LEU A 277 16.60 -1.50 12.55
N PRO A 278 17.82 -2.01 12.30
CA PRO A 278 19.04 -1.24 12.45
C PRO A 278 19.00 0.07 11.68
N ALA A 279 19.57 1.14 12.24
CA ALA A 279 19.52 2.47 11.64
C ALA A 279 20.12 2.50 10.21
N GLU A 280 21.19 1.74 9.99
CA GLU A 280 21.83 1.59 8.67
C GLU A 280 20.97 0.89 7.61
N ALA A 281 19.92 0.18 8.02
CA ALA A 281 18.99 -0.49 7.12
C ALA A 281 17.76 0.37 6.77
N ARG A 282 17.58 1.53 7.42
CA ARG A 282 16.45 2.43 7.16
C ARG A 282 16.64 3.28 5.91
N ALA A 283 17.90 3.56 5.55
CA ALA A 283 18.24 4.26 4.31
C ALA A 283 18.97 3.29 3.37
N PRO A 284 18.39 2.93 2.21
CA PRO A 284 19.09 2.11 1.23
C PRO A 284 20.30 2.86 0.69
N ARG A 285 21.42 2.13 0.53
CA ARG A 285 22.64 2.62 -0.13
C ARG A 285 22.48 2.71 -1.63
#